data_ca3c83785ffb6b613534c2a007696c96
#
_entry.id   ca3c83785ffb6b613534c2a007696c96
#
_cell.length_a   1.000
_cell.length_b   1.000
_cell.length_c   1.000
_cell.angle_alpha   90.00
_cell.angle_beta   90.00
_cell.angle_gamma   90.00
#
_symmetry.space_group_name_H-M   'P 1'
#
loop_
_entity.id
_entity.type
_entity.pdbx_description
1 polymer ?
#
loop_
_entity_poly.entity_id
_entity_poly.type
_entity_poly.pdbx_seq_one_letter_code
_entity_poly.pdbx_strand_id
1 'polypeptide(L)'
;MTGIKYLNFIADIFGISQSDRQARISKYAEMFEIKNALAQTIDGYSHGMKQKLAIVSALIHNPKLIIMDEPFVGLDPKSSHLLKALMREMCDNGGAIFFSTHVLEVAEKLCDKVAIIKSGKLIKSGTMDEVKGDDSLEDVFLELEEKDA
;
A
#
# COMPACT_ATOMS: atom_id res chain seq x y z
N MET A 1 2.99 1.40 23.30
CA MET A 1 1.96 2.37 22.79
C MET A 1 0.78 1.58 22.24
N THR A 2 -0.46 2.03 22.44
CA THR A 2 -1.66 1.40 21.83
C THR A 2 -1.87 1.87 20.41
N GLY A 3 -2.59 1.07 19.59
CA GLY A 3 -2.91 1.44 18.22
C GLY A 3 -3.64 2.78 18.10
N ILE A 4 -4.62 3.04 18.97
CA ILE A 4 -5.35 4.31 18.94
C ILE A 4 -4.45 5.51 19.32
N LYS A 5 -3.51 5.35 20.25
CA LYS A 5 -2.56 6.40 20.61
C LYS A 5 -1.63 6.71 19.44
N TYR A 6 -1.19 5.67 18.72
CA TYR A 6 -0.36 5.83 17.51
C TYR A 6 -1.12 6.60 16.41
N LEU A 7 -2.36 6.22 16.10
CA LEU A 7 -3.15 6.92 15.09
C LEU A 7 -3.46 8.37 15.47
N ASN A 8 -3.73 8.65 16.75
CA ASN A 8 -3.89 10.02 17.23
C ASN A 8 -2.60 10.83 17.11
N PHE A 9 -1.45 10.25 17.42
CA PHE A 9 -0.15 10.89 17.25
C PHE A 9 0.11 11.26 15.77
N ILE A 10 -0.17 10.35 14.83
CA ILE A 10 -0.08 10.66 13.40
C ILE A 10 -1.04 11.79 13.02
N ALA A 11 -2.28 11.74 13.51
CA ALA A 11 -3.26 12.79 13.25
C ALA A 11 -2.82 14.17 13.79
N ASP A 12 -2.15 14.22 14.93
CA ASP A 12 -1.58 15.45 15.50
C ASP A 12 -0.48 16.03 14.60
N ILE A 13 0.42 15.18 14.08
CA ILE A 13 1.48 15.61 13.15
C ILE A 13 0.90 16.28 11.91
N PHE A 14 -0.19 15.74 11.37
CA PHE A 14 -0.84 16.29 10.18
C PHE A 14 -1.91 17.35 10.48
N GLY A 15 -2.06 17.79 11.72
CA GLY A 15 -3.00 18.85 12.12
C GLY A 15 -4.47 18.51 11.88
N ILE A 16 -4.84 17.21 11.94
CA ILE A 16 -6.21 16.77 11.71
C ILE A 16 -7.09 17.14 12.91
N SER A 17 -8.23 17.79 12.64
CA SER A 17 -9.20 18.15 13.68
C SER A 17 -9.68 16.91 14.47
N GLN A 18 -10.11 17.12 15.72
CA GLN A 18 -10.58 16.01 16.58
C GLN A 18 -11.79 15.28 15.96
N SER A 19 -12.73 16.01 15.35
CA SER A 19 -13.91 15.43 14.69
C SER A 19 -13.52 14.60 13.45
N ASP A 20 -12.65 15.15 12.59
CA ASP A 20 -12.23 14.47 11.37
C ASP A 20 -11.38 13.23 11.68
N ARG A 21 -10.48 13.35 12.66
CA ARG A 21 -9.64 12.22 13.11
C ARG A 21 -10.48 11.06 13.59
N GLN A 22 -11.48 11.32 14.43
CA GLN A 22 -12.34 10.27 14.96
C GLN A 22 -13.13 9.58 13.85
N ALA A 23 -13.69 10.35 12.91
CA ALA A 23 -14.44 9.82 11.77
C ALA A 23 -13.55 8.96 10.85
N ARG A 24 -12.35 9.46 10.51
CA ARG A 24 -11.42 8.76 9.60
C ARG A 24 -10.81 7.52 10.22
N ILE A 25 -10.39 7.58 11.49
CA ILE A 25 -9.89 6.42 12.22
C ILE A 25 -10.97 5.34 12.30
N SER A 26 -12.22 5.70 12.67
CA SER A 26 -13.32 4.73 12.73
C SER A 26 -13.57 4.10 11.36
N LYS A 27 -13.67 4.90 10.30
CA LYS A 27 -13.89 4.43 8.92
C LYS A 27 -12.85 3.39 8.51
N TYR A 28 -11.56 3.72 8.60
CA TYR A 28 -10.51 2.84 8.10
C TYR A 28 -10.24 1.65 9.05
N ALA A 29 -10.36 1.84 10.36
CA ALA A 29 -10.19 0.75 11.31
C ALA A 29 -11.32 -0.29 11.21
N GLU A 30 -12.55 0.11 10.92
CA GLU A 30 -13.66 -0.79 10.61
C GLU A 30 -13.43 -1.52 9.29
N MET A 31 -13.06 -0.78 8.24
CA MET A 31 -12.80 -1.32 6.91
C MET A 31 -11.75 -2.43 6.92
N PHE A 32 -10.65 -2.24 7.65
CA PHE A 32 -9.57 -3.23 7.79
C PHE A 32 -9.76 -4.18 8.98
N GLU A 33 -10.89 -4.12 9.68
CA GLU A 33 -11.25 -5.02 10.78
C GLU A 33 -10.25 -5.01 11.96
N ILE A 34 -9.62 -3.85 12.24
CA ILE A 34 -8.71 -3.69 13.38
C ILE A 34 -9.26 -2.81 14.50
N LYS A 35 -10.51 -2.34 14.41
CA LYS A 35 -11.11 -1.42 15.37
C LYS A 35 -11.02 -1.95 16.82
N ASN A 36 -11.35 -3.21 17.03
CA ASN A 36 -11.33 -3.83 18.34
C ASN A 36 -9.92 -4.01 18.93
N ALA A 37 -8.91 -4.01 18.07
CA ALA A 37 -7.51 -4.13 18.48
C ALA A 37 -6.87 -2.78 18.85
N LEU A 38 -7.49 -1.64 18.48
CA LEU A 38 -6.88 -0.32 18.68
C LEU A 38 -6.61 0.02 20.17
N ALA A 39 -7.34 -0.59 21.10
CA ALA A 39 -7.10 -0.42 22.53
C ALA A 39 -5.89 -1.22 23.05
N GLN A 40 -5.43 -2.23 22.31
CA GLN A 40 -4.30 -3.09 22.67
C GLN A 40 -2.97 -2.42 22.31
N THR A 41 -1.88 -2.85 22.95
CA THR A 41 -0.52 -2.40 22.62
C THR A 41 -0.06 -2.99 21.29
N ILE A 42 0.63 -2.18 20.47
CA ILE A 42 1.13 -2.57 19.14
C ILE A 42 2.12 -3.74 19.23
N ASP A 43 2.81 -3.89 20.35
CA ASP A 43 3.76 -5.00 20.57
C ASP A 43 3.06 -6.36 20.50
N GLY A 44 1.79 -6.43 20.94
CA GLY A 44 0.96 -7.64 20.86
C GLY A 44 0.29 -7.87 19.50
N TYR A 45 0.50 -7.00 18.51
CA TYR A 45 -0.12 -7.17 17.20
C TYR A 45 0.59 -8.24 16.38
N SER A 46 -0.19 -9.05 15.65
CA SER A 46 0.35 -9.89 14.59
C SER A 46 0.95 -9.05 13.46
N HIS A 47 1.72 -9.68 12.57
CA HIS A 47 2.27 -8.99 11.41
C HIS A 47 1.17 -8.33 10.57
N GLY A 48 0.11 -9.05 10.25
CA GLY A 48 -1.03 -8.51 9.49
C GLY A 48 -1.74 -7.35 10.20
N MET A 49 -1.88 -7.39 11.53
CA MET A 49 -2.44 -6.27 12.29
C MET A 49 -1.54 -5.03 12.25
N LYS A 50 -0.22 -5.20 12.32
CA LYS A 50 0.75 -4.11 12.16
C LYS A 50 0.67 -3.50 10.77
N GLN A 51 0.56 -4.34 9.73
CA GLN A 51 0.40 -3.89 8.35
C GLN A 51 -0.90 -3.10 8.16
N LYS A 52 -2.03 -3.60 8.67
CA LYS A 52 -3.32 -2.89 8.64
C LYS A 52 -3.24 -1.53 9.36
N LEU A 53 -2.60 -1.48 10.53
CA LEU A 53 -2.41 -0.23 11.27
C LEU A 53 -1.56 0.78 10.49
N ALA A 54 -0.48 0.33 9.84
CA ALA A 54 0.35 1.16 8.98
C ALA A 54 -0.44 1.74 7.80
N ILE A 55 -1.25 0.92 7.13
CA ILE A 55 -2.13 1.36 6.04
C ILE A 55 -3.13 2.41 6.55
N VAL A 56 -3.79 2.16 7.66
CA VAL A 56 -4.73 3.14 8.26
C VAL A 56 -4.01 4.45 8.56
N SER A 57 -2.80 4.41 9.14
CA SER A 57 -2.03 5.61 9.45
C SER A 57 -1.65 6.43 8.20
N ALA A 58 -1.39 5.75 7.08
CA ALA A 58 -1.11 6.39 5.80
C ALA A 58 -2.34 7.03 5.15
N LEU A 59 -3.55 6.58 5.49
CA LEU A 59 -4.80 7.04 4.88
C LEU A 59 -5.51 8.16 5.66
N ILE A 60 -5.36 8.22 7.00
CA ILE A 60 -6.16 9.13 7.84
C ILE A 60 -5.94 10.61 7.55
N HIS A 61 -4.79 11.00 7.01
CA HIS A 61 -4.49 12.40 6.68
C HIS A 61 -4.86 12.79 5.24
N ASN A 62 -5.53 11.87 4.51
CA ASN A 62 -5.99 12.07 3.13
C ASN A 62 -4.89 12.58 2.19
N PRO A 63 -3.81 11.83 2.03
CA PRO A 63 -2.65 12.24 1.23
C PRO A 63 -2.98 12.29 -0.25
N LYS A 64 -2.26 13.13 -1.00
CA LYS A 64 -2.27 13.11 -2.47
C LYS A 64 -1.27 12.10 -3.05
N LEU A 65 -0.26 11.73 -2.29
CA LEU A 65 0.76 10.74 -2.65
C LEU A 65 0.96 9.77 -1.49
N ILE A 66 0.93 8.49 -1.78
CA ILE A 66 1.32 7.44 -0.84
C ILE A 66 2.50 6.65 -1.41
N ILE A 67 3.49 6.39 -0.56
CA ILE A 67 4.63 5.53 -0.88
C ILE A 67 4.57 4.34 0.08
N MET A 68 4.59 3.11 -0.46
CA MET A 68 4.49 1.88 0.33
C MET A 68 5.52 0.86 -0.13
N ASP A 69 6.04 0.12 0.84
CA ASP A 69 6.91 -1.03 0.59
C ASP A 69 6.13 -2.31 0.89
N GLU A 70 6.00 -3.19 -0.11
CA GLU A 70 5.30 -4.48 -0.05
C GLU A 70 3.91 -4.42 0.66
N PRO A 71 2.98 -3.55 0.24
CA PRO A 71 1.78 -3.24 1.02
C PRO A 71 0.82 -4.41 1.20
N PHE A 72 0.93 -5.45 0.39
CA PHE A 72 0.03 -6.61 0.42
C PHE A 72 0.54 -7.76 1.28
N VAL A 73 1.82 -7.74 1.66
CA VAL A 73 2.43 -8.78 2.49
C VAL A 73 1.80 -8.80 3.88
N GLY A 74 1.36 -9.98 4.32
CA GLY A 74 0.72 -10.17 5.63
C GLY A 74 -0.76 -9.80 5.70
N LEU A 75 -1.35 -9.28 4.63
CA LEU A 75 -2.78 -9.03 4.56
C LEU A 75 -3.56 -10.31 4.21
N ASP A 76 -4.71 -10.47 4.83
CA ASP A 76 -5.70 -11.45 4.40
C ASP A 76 -6.31 -11.07 3.02
N PRO A 77 -6.92 -12.03 2.29
CA PRO A 77 -7.46 -11.78 0.95
C PRO A 77 -8.48 -10.63 0.90
N LYS A 78 -9.32 -10.49 1.92
CA LYS A 78 -10.33 -9.43 2.01
C LYS A 78 -9.67 -8.05 2.15
N SER A 79 -8.72 -7.93 3.07
CA SER A 79 -7.98 -6.67 3.29
C SER A 79 -7.13 -6.29 2.07
N SER A 80 -6.53 -7.27 1.39
CA SER A 80 -5.79 -7.06 0.14
C SER A 80 -6.70 -6.53 -0.97
N HIS A 81 -7.89 -7.12 -1.13
CA HIS A 81 -8.88 -6.64 -2.11
C HIS A 81 -9.33 -5.21 -1.81
N LEU A 82 -9.64 -4.90 -0.56
CA LEU A 82 -10.03 -3.56 -0.11
C LEU A 82 -8.93 -2.53 -0.36
N LEU A 83 -7.68 -2.88 -0.05
CA LEU A 83 -6.55 -1.97 -0.30
C LEU A 83 -6.41 -1.65 -1.80
N LYS A 84 -6.50 -2.67 -2.68
CA LYS A 84 -6.46 -2.46 -4.14
C LYS A 84 -7.56 -1.52 -4.62
N ALA A 85 -8.78 -1.69 -4.12
CA ALA A 85 -9.92 -0.83 -4.45
C ALA A 85 -9.68 0.62 -4.00
N LEU A 86 -9.20 0.82 -2.76
CA LEU A 86 -8.85 2.15 -2.24
C LEU A 86 -7.72 2.83 -3.03
N MET A 87 -6.71 2.05 -3.43
CA MET A 87 -5.60 2.56 -4.25
C MET A 87 -6.12 3.07 -5.59
N ARG A 88 -6.98 2.31 -6.25
CA ARG A 88 -7.60 2.73 -7.53
C ARG A 88 -8.47 3.97 -7.34
N GLU A 89 -9.37 3.96 -6.34
CA GLU A 89 -10.21 5.12 -6.01
C GLU A 89 -9.39 6.39 -5.76
N MET A 90 -8.28 6.27 -5.03
CA MET A 90 -7.39 7.40 -4.76
C MET A 90 -6.77 7.95 -6.04
N CYS A 91 -6.30 7.09 -6.95
CA CYS A 91 -5.73 7.49 -8.24
C CYS A 91 -6.78 8.13 -9.14
N ASP A 92 -7.99 7.56 -9.21
CA ASP A 92 -9.11 8.10 -10.01
C ASP A 92 -9.54 9.49 -9.51
N ASN A 93 -9.35 9.77 -8.23
CA ASN A 93 -9.58 11.10 -7.62
C ASN A 93 -8.36 12.05 -7.73
N GLY A 94 -7.39 11.74 -8.58
CA GLY A 94 -6.23 12.61 -8.86
C GLY A 94 -5.08 12.49 -7.85
N GLY A 95 -5.09 11.47 -7.00
CA GLY A 95 -3.94 11.10 -6.18
C GLY A 95 -2.94 10.25 -6.93
N ALA A 96 -1.84 9.92 -6.29
CA ALA A 96 -0.81 9.03 -6.82
C ALA A 96 -0.34 8.04 -5.75
N ILE A 97 -0.02 6.83 -6.20
CA ILE A 97 0.51 5.77 -5.33
C ILE A 97 1.75 5.19 -5.98
N PHE A 98 2.80 5.09 -5.17
CA PHE A 98 4.03 4.39 -5.53
C PHE A 98 4.24 3.25 -4.53
N PHE A 99 4.38 2.03 -5.01
CA PHE A 99 4.67 0.90 -4.12
C PHE A 99 5.64 -0.08 -4.74
N SER A 100 6.42 -0.74 -3.89
CA SER A 100 7.23 -1.89 -4.29
C SER A 100 6.41 -3.18 -4.18
N THR A 101 6.70 -4.15 -5.03
CA THR A 101 6.19 -5.52 -4.89
C THR A 101 7.06 -6.50 -5.67
N HIS A 102 7.19 -7.72 -5.16
CA HIS A 102 7.75 -8.85 -5.89
C HIS A 102 6.68 -9.74 -6.54
N VAL A 103 5.39 -9.38 -6.39
CA VAL A 103 4.27 -10.11 -7.00
C VAL A 103 3.91 -9.45 -8.32
N LEU A 104 4.51 -9.92 -9.41
CA LEU A 104 4.41 -9.34 -10.75
C LEU A 104 2.97 -9.25 -11.25
N GLU A 105 2.14 -10.27 -10.98
CA GLU A 105 0.72 -10.29 -11.32
C GLU A 105 -0.06 -9.14 -10.66
N VAL A 106 0.29 -8.75 -9.43
CA VAL A 106 -0.33 -7.61 -8.75
C VAL A 106 0.07 -6.30 -9.42
N ALA A 107 1.35 -6.15 -9.75
CA ALA A 107 1.84 -4.98 -10.46
C ALA A 107 1.16 -4.86 -11.83
N GLU A 108 1.10 -5.93 -12.60
CA GLU A 108 0.49 -5.94 -13.93
C GLU A 108 -0.99 -5.55 -13.92
N LYS A 109 -1.76 -6.02 -12.93
CA LYS A 109 -3.20 -5.75 -12.83
C LYS A 109 -3.55 -4.40 -12.23
N LEU A 110 -2.66 -3.81 -11.41
CA LEU A 110 -2.98 -2.64 -10.61
C LEU A 110 -2.28 -1.37 -11.08
N CYS A 111 -1.08 -1.47 -11.65
CA CYS A 111 -0.24 -0.31 -11.95
C CYS A 111 -0.45 0.21 -13.37
N ASP A 112 -0.51 1.54 -13.51
CA ASP A 112 -0.51 2.21 -14.81
C ASP A 112 0.92 2.31 -15.38
N LYS A 113 1.92 2.41 -14.48
CA LYS A 113 3.34 2.48 -14.79
C LYS A 113 4.14 1.53 -13.90
N VAL A 114 5.25 1.04 -14.43
CA VAL A 114 6.13 0.12 -13.71
C VAL A 114 7.59 0.51 -13.89
N ALA A 115 8.39 0.21 -12.88
CA ALA A 115 9.84 0.33 -12.90
C ALA A 115 10.45 -0.99 -12.37
N ILE A 116 11.30 -1.63 -13.17
CA ILE A 116 12.00 -2.86 -12.81
C ILE A 116 13.38 -2.49 -12.30
N ILE A 117 13.66 -2.89 -11.05
CA ILE A 117 14.93 -2.64 -10.38
C ILE A 117 15.63 -3.99 -10.13
N LYS A 118 16.91 -4.09 -10.49
CA LYS A 118 17.76 -5.25 -10.24
C LYS A 118 19.12 -4.79 -9.72
N SER A 119 19.59 -5.40 -8.63
CA SER A 119 20.90 -5.07 -8.04
C SER A 119 21.10 -3.56 -7.80
N GLY A 120 20.04 -2.85 -7.39
CA GLY A 120 20.09 -1.39 -7.14
C GLY A 120 20.10 -0.51 -8.40
N LYS A 121 19.92 -1.09 -9.59
CA LYS A 121 19.86 -0.36 -10.86
C LYS A 121 18.47 -0.42 -11.46
N LEU A 122 18.03 0.70 -12.04
CA LEU A 122 16.81 0.76 -12.85
C LEU A 122 17.10 0.11 -14.21
N ILE A 123 16.42 -0.99 -14.50
CA ILE A 123 16.62 -1.77 -15.74
C ILE A 123 15.64 -1.33 -16.83
N LYS A 124 14.37 -1.20 -16.49
CA LYS A 124 13.30 -0.81 -17.42
C LYS A 124 12.22 0.00 -16.69
N SER A 125 11.64 1.00 -17.31
CA SER A 125 10.51 1.74 -16.76
C SER A 125 9.66 2.34 -17.86
N GLY A 126 8.36 2.50 -17.61
CA GLY A 126 7.40 3.07 -18.57
C GLY A 126 5.98 2.80 -18.14
N THR A 127 5.03 3.03 -19.02
CA THR A 127 3.67 2.51 -18.86
C THR A 127 3.69 0.98 -18.87
N MET A 128 2.66 0.37 -18.31
CA MET A 128 2.58 -1.11 -18.29
C MET A 128 2.71 -1.68 -19.72
N ASP A 129 2.02 -1.11 -20.70
CA ASP A 129 2.06 -1.55 -22.08
C ASP A 129 3.44 -1.36 -22.73
N GLU A 130 4.14 -0.24 -22.46
CA GLU A 130 5.50 -0.01 -22.96
C GLU A 130 6.53 -1.00 -22.39
N VAL A 131 6.32 -1.44 -21.15
CA VAL A 131 7.27 -2.35 -20.48
C VAL A 131 7.01 -3.80 -20.84
N LYS A 132 5.76 -4.25 -20.85
CA LYS A 132 5.44 -5.65 -21.12
C LYS A 132 5.27 -5.96 -22.62
N GLY A 133 4.79 -5.01 -23.43
CA GLY A 133 4.43 -5.29 -24.82
C GLY A 133 3.30 -6.31 -24.91
N ASP A 134 3.50 -7.33 -25.74
CA ASP A 134 2.55 -8.43 -25.94
C ASP A 134 2.74 -9.59 -24.92
N ASP A 135 3.81 -9.56 -24.11
CA ASP A 135 4.16 -10.57 -23.13
C ASP A 135 3.53 -10.29 -21.75
N SER A 136 3.71 -11.18 -20.79
CA SER A 136 3.40 -10.90 -19.38
C SER A 136 4.55 -10.12 -18.73
N LEU A 137 4.28 -9.42 -17.64
CA LEU A 137 5.34 -8.76 -16.87
C LEU A 137 6.33 -9.78 -16.30
N GLU A 138 5.87 -11.02 -16.02
CA GLU A 138 6.69 -12.13 -15.55
C GLU A 138 7.66 -12.58 -16.62
N ASP A 139 7.22 -12.77 -17.86
CA ASP A 139 8.09 -13.14 -18.98
C ASP A 139 9.17 -12.10 -19.22
N VAL A 140 8.80 -10.81 -19.23
CA VAL A 140 9.76 -9.71 -19.35
C VAL A 140 10.78 -9.70 -18.22
N PHE A 141 10.34 -9.98 -16.98
CA PHE A 141 11.22 -10.03 -15.83
C PHE A 141 12.22 -11.19 -15.95
N LEU A 142 11.76 -12.37 -16.34
CA LEU A 142 12.61 -13.57 -16.53
C LEU A 142 13.65 -13.34 -17.65
N GLU A 143 13.25 -12.76 -18.77
CA GLU A 143 14.20 -12.41 -19.85
C GLU A 143 15.29 -11.43 -19.38
N LEU A 144 14.94 -10.47 -18.53
CA LEU A 144 15.91 -9.52 -17.98
C LEU A 144 16.84 -10.19 -16.95
N GLU A 145 16.40 -11.27 -16.29
CA GLU A 145 17.26 -12.06 -15.41
C GLU A 145 18.28 -12.88 -16.19
N GLU A 146 17.87 -13.49 -17.31
CA GLU A 146 18.75 -14.34 -18.15
C GLU A 146 19.83 -13.57 -18.92
N LYS A 147 19.52 -12.33 -19.33
CA LYS A 147 20.47 -11.49 -20.10
C LYS A 147 21.67 -10.99 -19.29
N ASP A 148 21.60 -11.07 -17.97
CA ASP A 148 22.65 -10.60 -17.05
C ASP A 148 23.41 -11.78 -16.37
N ALA A 149 23.10 -13.04 -16.69
CA ALA A 149 23.78 -14.23 -16.20
C ALA A 149 24.93 -14.63 -17.13
#